data_642109af9fe40359aedf3084f2a6ccc8
#
_entry.id   642109af9fe40359aedf3084f2a6ccc8
#
_cell.length_a   1.000
_cell.length_b   1.000
_cell.length_c   1.000
_cell.angle_alpha   90.00
_cell.angle_beta   90.00
_cell.angle_gamma   90.00
#
_symmetry.space_group_name_H-M   'P 1'
#
loop_
_entity.id
_entity.type
_entity.pdbx_description
1 polymer ?
#
loop_
_entity_poly.entity_id
_entity_poly.type
_entity_poly.pdbx_seq_one_letter_code
_entity_poly.pdbx_strand_id
1 'polypeptide(L)'
;NGATAVIISTTATAIFNEAMNAGTINSSTIELRNAANTLITATVLYNAATRTATLTPSASLANSTVYTVTIKGGASGVKDVAGNALAIDYSWSFTTAAVSSQPPVSIQSVTTKTGTAATAHPLTGIPAGALLVLATTADAVPSNCNVSSSPSLTWTKRVDAGATQSD
;
A
#
# COMPACT_ATOMS: atom_id res chain seq x y z
N ASN A 1 -2.02 -9.50 -17.08
CA ASN A 1 -3.05 -8.66 -17.65
C ASN A 1 -4.36 -8.84 -16.88
N GLY A 2 -5.07 -7.74 -16.56
CA GLY A 2 -6.33 -7.76 -15.84
C GLY A 2 -6.22 -7.99 -14.32
N ALA A 3 -5.05 -7.80 -13.71
CA ALA A 3 -4.90 -7.91 -12.26
C ALA A 3 -5.79 -6.89 -11.54
N THR A 4 -6.42 -7.31 -10.44
CA THR A 4 -7.30 -6.45 -9.62
C THR A 4 -6.75 -6.30 -8.21
N ALA A 5 -7.27 -5.34 -7.46
CA ALA A 5 -6.84 -5.02 -6.09
C ALA A 5 -5.32 -4.75 -5.98
N VAL A 6 -4.73 -4.17 -7.02
CA VAL A 6 -3.31 -3.82 -7.03
C VAL A 6 -3.07 -2.62 -6.11
N ILE A 7 -2.01 -2.67 -5.31
CA ILE A 7 -1.68 -1.57 -4.40
C ILE A 7 -1.35 -0.29 -5.17
N ILE A 8 -1.74 0.86 -4.63
CA ILE A 8 -1.57 2.16 -5.30
C ILE A 8 -0.12 2.63 -5.44
N SER A 9 0.81 2.03 -4.69
CA SER A 9 2.25 2.26 -4.78
C SER A 9 2.98 1.24 -5.66
N THR A 10 2.25 0.54 -6.53
CA THR A 10 2.81 -0.51 -7.39
C THR A 10 3.77 0.05 -8.44
N THR A 11 4.71 -0.80 -8.87
CA THR A 11 5.51 -0.61 -10.08
C THR A 11 5.07 -1.59 -11.16
N ALA A 12 5.27 -1.24 -12.43
CA ALA A 12 5.04 -2.16 -13.53
C ALA A 12 6.39 -2.64 -14.09
N THR A 13 6.49 -3.95 -14.35
CA THR A 13 7.71 -4.55 -14.88
C THR A 13 7.45 -5.28 -16.19
N ALA A 14 8.40 -5.19 -17.11
CA ALA A 14 8.43 -5.98 -18.35
C ALA A 14 9.80 -6.66 -18.48
N ILE A 15 9.79 -7.97 -18.71
CA ILE A 15 11.00 -8.75 -18.96
C ILE A 15 11.04 -9.06 -20.46
N PHE A 16 12.13 -8.68 -21.10
CA PHE A 16 12.36 -8.97 -22.52
C PHE A 16 13.06 -10.32 -22.69
N ASN A 17 12.75 -11.01 -23.75
CA ASN A 17 13.39 -12.27 -24.12
C ASN A 17 14.83 -12.10 -24.63
N GLU A 18 15.18 -10.87 -25.02
CA GLU A 18 16.49 -10.51 -25.58
C GLU A 18 17.03 -9.22 -24.94
N ALA A 19 18.28 -8.90 -25.22
CA ALA A 19 18.92 -7.68 -24.76
C ALA A 19 18.39 -6.47 -25.54
N MET A 20 17.92 -5.45 -24.81
CA MET A 20 17.37 -4.23 -25.39
C MET A 20 18.41 -3.11 -25.40
N ASN A 21 18.28 -2.21 -26.36
CA ASN A 21 19.01 -0.96 -26.36
C ASN A 21 18.45 -0.04 -25.25
N ALA A 22 19.25 0.13 -24.19
CA ALA A 22 18.84 0.90 -23.01
C ALA A 22 18.41 2.34 -23.34
N GLY A 23 18.98 2.95 -24.39
CA GLY A 23 18.62 4.30 -24.82
C GLY A 23 17.19 4.41 -25.35
N THR A 24 16.60 3.30 -25.77
CA THR A 24 15.21 3.24 -26.25
C THR A 24 14.20 2.90 -25.16
N ILE A 25 14.66 2.53 -23.95
CA ILE A 25 13.80 2.18 -22.82
C ILE A 25 13.68 3.40 -21.90
N ASN A 26 12.61 4.15 -22.04
CA ASN A 26 12.38 5.38 -21.27
C ASN A 26 10.87 5.70 -21.17
N SER A 27 10.52 6.79 -20.47
CA SER A 27 9.13 7.19 -20.26
C SER A 27 8.37 7.65 -21.52
N SER A 28 9.05 7.82 -22.65
CA SER A 28 8.38 8.09 -23.93
C SER A 28 8.01 6.81 -24.68
N THR A 29 8.67 5.70 -24.38
CA THR A 29 8.48 4.40 -25.02
C THR A 29 7.79 3.37 -24.14
N ILE A 30 7.79 3.57 -22.81
CA ILE A 30 7.00 2.79 -21.86
C ILE A 30 6.15 3.77 -21.04
N GLU A 31 4.85 3.72 -21.27
CA GLU A 31 3.89 4.67 -20.70
C GLU A 31 2.89 3.98 -19.78
N LEU A 32 2.42 4.73 -18.78
CA LEU A 32 1.28 4.36 -17.94
C LEU A 32 0.16 5.38 -18.17
N ARG A 33 -1.04 4.91 -18.45
CA ARG A 33 -2.21 5.76 -18.65
C ARG A 33 -3.38 5.28 -17.81
N ASN A 34 -4.22 6.21 -17.37
CA ASN A 34 -5.47 5.88 -16.69
C ASN A 34 -6.60 5.60 -17.71
N ALA A 35 -7.79 5.24 -17.22
CA ALA A 35 -8.96 4.94 -18.05
C ALA A 35 -9.43 6.13 -18.94
N ALA A 36 -9.13 7.36 -18.53
CA ALA A 36 -9.39 8.56 -19.35
C ALA A 36 -8.26 8.83 -20.37
N ASN A 37 -7.35 7.89 -20.57
CA ASN A 37 -6.19 8.00 -21.45
C ASN A 37 -5.19 9.10 -21.03
N THR A 38 -5.24 9.58 -19.79
CA THR A 38 -4.29 10.56 -19.26
C THR A 38 -2.97 9.88 -18.95
N LEU A 39 -1.87 10.46 -19.44
CA LEU A 39 -0.52 9.98 -19.14
C LEU A 39 -0.19 10.21 -17.66
N ILE A 40 0.29 9.18 -17.00
CA ILE A 40 0.76 9.23 -15.60
C ILE A 40 2.27 9.45 -15.62
N THR A 41 2.72 10.47 -14.91
CA THR A 41 4.16 10.75 -14.77
C THR A 41 4.83 9.60 -14.05
N ALA A 42 5.87 9.04 -14.68
CA ALA A 42 6.60 7.89 -14.16
C ALA A 42 8.06 7.94 -14.61
N THR A 43 8.93 7.28 -13.86
CA THR A 43 10.30 6.99 -14.27
C THR A 43 10.37 5.57 -14.83
N VAL A 44 11.24 5.37 -15.82
CA VAL A 44 11.49 4.05 -16.40
C VAL A 44 12.97 3.75 -16.30
N LEU A 45 13.31 2.61 -15.70
CA LEU A 45 14.67 2.11 -15.57
C LEU A 45 14.78 0.75 -16.26
N TYR A 46 15.90 0.52 -16.96
CA TYR A 46 16.20 -0.76 -17.59
C TYR A 46 17.42 -1.40 -16.96
N ASN A 47 17.27 -2.64 -16.51
CA ASN A 47 18.36 -3.47 -16.03
C ASN A 47 18.75 -4.46 -17.16
N ALA A 48 19.90 -4.23 -17.78
CA ALA A 48 20.38 -5.06 -18.89
C ALA A 48 20.74 -6.49 -18.46
N ALA A 49 21.21 -6.68 -17.22
CA ALA A 49 21.58 -8.01 -16.74
C ALA A 49 20.36 -8.94 -16.59
N THR A 50 19.22 -8.39 -16.18
CA THR A 50 17.96 -9.13 -16.02
C THR A 50 17.00 -8.89 -17.19
N ARG A 51 17.37 -8.05 -18.17
CA ARG A 51 16.51 -7.62 -19.28
C ARG A 51 15.15 -7.06 -18.84
N THR A 52 15.13 -6.40 -17.70
CA THR A 52 13.89 -5.94 -17.07
C THR A 52 13.77 -4.43 -17.15
N ALA A 53 12.68 -3.95 -17.72
CA ALA A 53 12.26 -2.56 -17.61
C ALA A 53 11.30 -2.43 -16.42
N THR A 54 11.51 -1.42 -15.58
CA THR A 54 10.66 -1.09 -14.43
C THR A 54 10.14 0.32 -14.59
N LEU A 55 8.83 0.47 -14.64
CA LEU A 55 8.12 1.74 -14.63
C LEU A 55 7.64 2.01 -13.19
N THR A 56 8.04 3.15 -12.65
CA THR A 56 7.67 3.59 -11.30
C THR A 56 6.88 4.90 -11.39
N PRO A 57 5.58 4.92 -11.06
CA PRO A 57 4.80 6.15 -10.99
C PRO A 57 5.42 7.15 -10.01
N SER A 58 5.43 8.44 -10.36
CA SER A 58 6.01 9.51 -9.52
C SER A 58 5.16 9.83 -8.28
N ALA A 59 3.92 9.36 -8.24
CA ALA A 59 2.99 9.51 -7.12
C ALA A 59 2.12 8.26 -6.99
N SER A 60 1.51 8.07 -5.83
CA SER A 60 0.52 7.01 -5.63
C SER A 60 -0.61 7.11 -6.65
N LEU A 61 -1.01 5.97 -7.18
CA LEU A 61 -2.12 5.86 -8.11
C LEU A 61 -3.45 6.07 -7.39
N ALA A 62 -4.49 6.46 -8.12
CA ALA A 62 -5.84 6.56 -7.56
C ALA A 62 -6.40 5.16 -7.26
N ASN A 63 -7.23 5.06 -6.22
CA ASN A 63 -7.92 3.82 -5.88
C ASN A 63 -9.01 3.47 -6.92
N SER A 64 -9.40 2.20 -6.98
CA SER A 64 -10.48 1.68 -7.84
C SER A 64 -10.36 2.13 -9.30
N THR A 65 -9.14 2.32 -9.79
CA THR A 65 -8.89 2.91 -11.11
C THR A 65 -8.17 1.91 -12.01
N VAL A 66 -8.62 1.82 -13.25
CA VAL A 66 -7.96 1.03 -14.29
C VAL A 66 -6.78 1.81 -14.85
N TYR A 67 -5.65 1.16 -14.94
CA TYR A 67 -4.44 1.68 -15.58
C TYR A 67 -3.99 0.73 -16.68
N THR A 68 -3.45 1.29 -17.76
CA THR A 68 -2.86 0.54 -18.87
C THR A 68 -1.40 0.94 -19.02
N VAL A 69 -0.53 -0.06 -19.02
CA VAL A 69 0.87 0.09 -19.39
C VAL A 69 1.00 -0.22 -20.88
N THR A 70 1.72 0.60 -21.61
CA THR A 70 2.01 0.38 -23.03
C THR A 70 3.51 0.44 -23.28
N ILE A 71 4.07 -0.58 -23.89
CA ILE A 71 5.40 -0.58 -24.48
C ILE A 71 5.22 -0.31 -25.96
N LYS A 72 5.75 0.82 -26.44
CA LYS A 72 5.61 1.23 -27.83
C LYS A 72 6.50 0.41 -28.74
N GLY A 73 5.92 -0.01 -29.85
CA GLY A 73 6.59 -0.63 -30.98
C GLY A 73 6.85 0.35 -32.11
N GLY A 74 7.19 -0.20 -33.29
CA GLY A 74 7.49 0.57 -34.48
C GLY A 74 8.77 1.39 -34.43
N ALA A 75 8.97 2.27 -35.41
CA ALA A 75 10.21 3.00 -35.59
C ALA A 75 10.65 3.84 -34.37
N SER A 76 9.69 4.39 -33.63
CA SER A 76 9.91 5.23 -32.42
C SER A 76 9.81 4.44 -31.12
N GLY A 77 9.56 3.14 -31.17
CA GLY A 77 9.38 2.27 -30.02
C GLY A 77 10.69 1.74 -29.44
N VAL A 78 10.56 0.76 -28.57
CA VAL A 78 11.70 0.06 -27.99
C VAL A 78 12.41 -0.78 -29.04
N LYS A 79 13.75 -0.89 -28.95
CA LYS A 79 14.59 -1.64 -29.87
C LYS A 79 15.51 -2.57 -29.10
N ASP A 80 15.87 -3.67 -29.78
CA ASP A 80 16.96 -4.54 -29.32
C ASP A 80 18.33 -3.89 -29.53
N VAL A 81 19.40 -4.58 -29.12
CA VAL A 81 20.78 -4.09 -29.34
C VAL A 81 21.20 -4.13 -30.78
N ALA A 82 20.54 -4.92 -31.64
CA ALA A 82 20.79 -4.96 -33.09
C ALA A 82 20.04 -3.84 -33.84
N GLY A 83 19.16 -3.09 -33.18
CA GLY A 83 18.38 -2.00 -33.74
C GLY A 83 17.00 -2.41 -34.27
N ASN A 84 16.59 -3.67 -34.11
CA ASN A 84 15.26 -4.12 -34.48
C ASN A 84 14.23 -3.59 -33.47
N ALA A 85 13.17 -2.99 -34.01
CA ALA A 85 12.09 -2.48 -33.16
C ALA A 85 11.09 -3.57 -32.82
N LEU A 86 10.45 -3.45 -31.64
CA LEU A 86 9.24 -4.19 -31.34
C LEU A 86 8.21 -3.90 -32.44
N ALA A 87 7.64 -4.94 -33.05
CA ALA A 87 6.86 -4.77 -34.27
C ALA A 87 5.59 -3.92 -34.10
N ILE A 88 4.91 -4.12 -32.96
CA ILE A 88 3.66 -3.43 -32.58
C ILE A 88 3.70 -3.09 -31.09
N ASP A 89 2.86 -2.16 -30.66
CA ASP A 89 2.69 -1.85 -29.26
C ASP A 89 2.24 -3.08 -28.47
N TYR A 90 2.81 -3.24 -27.29
CA TYR A 90 2.36 -4.26 -26.34
C TYR A 90 1.77 -3.59 -25.12
N SER A 91 0.55 -3.96 -24.73
CA SER A 91 -0.11 -3.35 -23.59
C SER A 91 -0.81 -4.38 -22.68
N TRP A 92 -0.88 -4.02 -21.42
CA TRP A 92 -1.67 -4.73 -20.41
C TRP A 92 -2.28 -3.75 -19.43
N SER A 93 -3.34 -4.17 -18.75
CA SER A 93 -4.04 -3.35 -17.77
C SER A 93 -4.08 -4.01 -16.39
N PHE A 94 -4.30 -3.20 -15.39
CA PHE A 94 -4.60 -3.61 -14.01
C PHE A 94 -5.56 -2.61 -13.36
N THR A 95 -6.23 -3.03 -12.29
CA THR A 95 -7.11 -2.17 -11.50
C THR A 95 -6.55 -2.05 -10.09
N THR A 96 -6.41 -0.83 -9.59
CA THR A 96 -5.95 -0.59 -8.24
C THR A 96 -7.01 -0.98 -7.20
N ALA A 97 -6.54 -1.26 -5.98
CA ALA A 97 -7.40 -1.59 -4.85
C ALA A 97 -8.38 -0.46 -4.55
N ALA A 98 -9.56 -0.82 -4.06
CA ALA A 98 -10.48 0.15 -3.48
C ALA A 98 -9.88 0.78 -2.23
N VAL A 99 -10.36 1.96 -1.86
CA VAL A 99 -10.07 2.52 -0.54
C VAL A 99 -10.58 1.52 0.49
N SER A 100 -9.72 1.07 1.39
CA SER A 100 -10.19 0.34 2.55
C SER A 100 -11.05 1.31 3.39
N SER A 101 -12.36 1.24 3.23
CA SER A 101 -13.27 1.96 4.11
C SER A 101 -13.30 1.22 5.45
N GLN A 102 -12.25 1.40 6.24
CA GLN A 102 -12.35 1.05 7.64
C GLN A 102 -13.38 2.01 8.24
N PRO A 103 -14.48 1.51 8.81
CA PRO A 103 -15.45 2.40 9.45
C PRO A 103 -14.72 3.22 10.51
N PRO A 104 -15.09 4.49 10.69
CA PRO A 104 -14.49 5.33 11.72
C PRO A 104 -14.62 4.59 13.05
N VAL A 105 -13.51 4.46 13.77
CA VAL A 105 -13.54 3.93 15.13
C VAL A 105 -14.39 4.88 15.96
N SER A 106 -15.65 4.54 16.16
CA SER A 106 -16.49 5.28 17.09
C SER A 106 -16.05 4.87 18.49
N ILE A 107 -15.48 5.81 19.23
CA ILE A 107 -15.23 5.62 20.66
C ILE A 107 -16.60 5.59 21.33
N GLN A 108 -17.14 4.41 21.53
CA GLN A 108 -18.30 4.27 22.39
C GLN A 108 -17.84 4.49 23.83
N SER A 109 -18.21 5.63 24.36
CA SER A 109 -18.33 5.98 25.76
C SER A 109 -17.38 5.27 26.74
N VAL A 110 -16.36 5.99 27.17
CA VAL A 110 -15.62 5.68 28.39
C VAL A 110 -16.52 6.04 29.58
N THR A 111 -17.13 5.05 30.22
CA THR A 111 -17.80 5.27 31.50
C THR A 111 -16.73 5.16 32.58
N THR A 112 -16.29 6.29 33.12
CA THR A 112 -15.50 6.31 34.36
C THR A 112 -16.41 5.98 35.54
N LYS A 113 -16.23 4.80 36.12
CA LYS A 113 -16.76 4.50 37.45
C LYS A 113 -15.64 4.66 38.47
N THR A 114 -15.78 5.65 39.31
CA THR A 114 -15.07 5.74 40.59
C THR A 114 -15.69 4.73 41.54
N GLY A 115 -15.03 3.58 41.77
CA GLY A 115 -15.48 2.56 42.69
C GLY A 115 -14.63 1.29 42.56
N THR A 116 -14.39 0.63 43.64
CA THR A 116 -13.48 -0.51 43.88
C THR A 116 -13.88 -1.84 43.24
N ALA A 117 -14.72 -1.87 42.22
CA ALA A 117 -15.10 -3.09 41.52
C ALA A 117 -14.78 -2.96 40.03
N ALA A 118 -13.80 -3.69 39.59
CA ALA A 118 -13.49 -3.86 38.13
C ALA A 118 -14.62 -4.69 37.49
N THR A 119 -15.50 -4.02 36.77
CA THR A 119 -16.48 -4.70 35.90
C THR A 119 -15.87 -4.80 34.52
N ALA A 120 -15.74 -6.01 34.02
CA ALA A 120 -15.31 -6.24 32.63
C ALA A 120 -16.35 -5.62 31.67
N HIS A 121 -15.94 -4.67 30.86
CA HIS A 121 -16.76 -4.17 29.75
C HIS A 121 -16.39 -4.95 28.49
N PRO A 122 -17.29 -5.76 27.94
CA PRO A 122 -17.05 -6.38 26.65
C PRO A 122 -17.11 -5.30 25.55
N LEU A 123 -15.99 -5.08 24.88
CA LEU A 123 -15.93 -4.30 23.67
C LEU A 123 -16.40 -5.19 22.51
N THR A 124 -17.61 -4.97 22.03
CA THR A 124 -18.18 -5.69 20.90
C THR A 124 -18.09 -4.84 19.64
N GLY A 125 -17.86 -5.47 18.48
CA GLY A 125 -17.90 -4.79 17.19
C GLY A 125 -16.62 -4.05 16.82
N ILE A 126 -15.47 -4.39 17.39
CA ILE A 126 -14.19 -3.83 16.97
C ILE A 126 -13.80 -4.50 15.65
N PRO A 127 -13.69 -3.76 14.52
CA PRO A 127 -13.30 -4.34 13.24
C PRO A 127 -11.83 -4.81 13.29
N ALA A 128 -11.53 -5.83 12.48
CA ALA A 128 -10.16 -6.30 12.32
C ALA A 128 -9.26 -5.15 11.83
N GLY A 129 -8.12 -4.94 12.48
CA GLY A 129 -7.18 -3.85 12.18
C GLY A 129 -7.44 -2.53 12.89
N ALA A 130 -8.43 -2.44 13.78
CA ALA A 130 -8.63 -1.27 14.61
C ALA A 130 -7.54 -1.16 15.69
N LEU A 131 -7.01 0.06 15.88
CA LEU A 131 -6.10 0.36 16.99
C LEU A 131 -6.92 0.71 18.22
N LEU A 132 -6.80 -0.07 19.29
CA LEU A 132 -7.39 0.25 20.58
C LEU A 132 -6.34 0.95 21.45
N VAL A 133 -6.59 2.20 21.81
CA VAL A 133 -5.78 2.95 22.76
C VAL A 133 -6.54 3.04 24.09
N LEU A 134 -6.03 2.37 25.11
CA LEU A 134 -6.54 2.48 26.47
C LEU A 134 -5.62 3.41 27.26
N ALA A 135 -6.10 4.58 27.63
CA ALA A 135 -5.44 5.46 28.58
C ALA A 135 -6.15 5.34 29.94
N THR A 136 -5.44 4.88 30.94
CA THR A 136 -5.94 4.87 32.33
C THR A 136 -5.18 5.90 33.13
N THR A 137 -5.88 6.85 33.71
CA THR A 137 -5.35 7.73 34.77
C THR A 137 -5.93 7.24 36.08
N ALA A 138 -5.16 6.52 36.88
CA ALA A 138 -5.60 6.07 38.19
C ALA A 138 -4.40 6.07 39.13
N ASP A 139 -4.64 6.56 40.34
CA ASP A 139 -3.70 6.58 41.45
C ASP A 139 -3.44 5.19 42.06
N ALA A 140 -3.99 4.14 41.50
CA ALA A 140 -3.70 2.78 41.89
C ALA A 140 -3.58 1.92 40.63
N VAL A 141 -2.40 1.37 40.40
CA VAL A 141 -2.13 0.43 39.32
C VAL A 141 -2.84 -0.89 39.66
N PRO A 142 -3.92 -1.29 38.96
CA PRO A 142 -4.41 -2.64 39.11
C PRO A 142 -3.36 -3.60 38.54
N SER A 143 -2.89 -4.50 39.33
CA SER A 143 -1.85 -5.48 38.99
C SER A 143 -2.24 -6.47 37.88
N ASN A 144 -3.47 -6.43 37.37
CA ASN A 144 -3.95 -7.34 36.35
C ASN A 144 -4.92 -6.63 35.40
N CYS A 145 -4.37 -6.02 34.34
CA CYS A 145 -5.16 -5.67 33.17
C CYS A 145 -5.02 -6.82 32.16
N ASN A 146 -5.98 -7.72 32.13
CA ASN A 146 -6.02 -8.81 31.16
C ASN A 146 -6.88 -8.38 29.97
N VAL A 147 -6.23 -8.20 28.83
CA VAL A 147 -6.91 -7.97 27.55
C VAL A 147 -6.84 -9.28 26.79
N SER A 148 -7.96 -9.95 26.64
CA SER A 148 -8.07 -11.13 25.76
C SER A 148 -8.83 -10.79 24.49
N SER A 149 -8.33 -11.23 23.36
CA SER A 149 -9.00 -11.10 22.06
C SER A 149 -9.13 -12.47 21.40
N SER A 150 -10.22 -12.69 20.67
CA SER A 150 -10.36 -13.84 19.79
C SER A 150 -10.75 -13.31 18.40
N PRO A 151 -9.97 -13.55 17.36
CA PRO A 151 -8.67 -14.25 17.33
C PRO A 151 -7.53 -13.45 17.99
N SER A 152 -6.47 -14.17 18.41
CA SER A 152 -5.33 -13.62 19.15
C SER A 152 -4.71 -12.41 18.46
N LEU A 153 -4.82 -11.24 19.06
CA LEU A 153 -4.09 -10.04 18.67
C LEU A 153 -2.81 -9.94 19.50
N THR A 154 -1.70 -9.63 18.85
CA THR A 154 -0.45 -9.37 19.56
C THR A 154 -0.50 -7.96 20.13
N TRP A 155 -0.47 -7.82 21.42
CA TRP A 155 -0.47 -6.52 22.11
C TRP A 155 0.96 -6.14 22.48
N THR A 156 1.39 -4.94 22.10
CA THR A 156 2.63 -4.37 22.61
C THR A 156 2.28 -3.41 23.73
N LYS A 157 2.60 -3.80 24.96
CA LYS A 157 2.47 -2.90 26.12
C LYS A 157 3.59 -1.86 26.04
N ARG A 158 3.23 -0.60 25.79
CA ARG A 158 4.14 0.52 25.97
C ARG A 158 3.88 1.12 27.36
N VAL A 159 4.83 0.98 28.25
CA VAL A 159 4.82 1.65 29.54
C VAL A 159 5.64 2.91 29.39
N ASP A 160 5.00 4.07 29.35
CA ASP A 160 5.71 5.32 29.48
C ASP A 160 6.04 5.50 30.96
N ALA A 161 7.30 5.29 31.34
CA ALA A 161 7.83 5.64 32.63
C ALA A 161 7.98 7.18 32.69
N GLY A 162 7.06 7.86 33.35
CA GLY A 162 7.09 9.32 33.44
C GLY A 162 6.07 9.88 34.43
N ALA A 163 5.92 9.27 35.60
CA ALA A 163 5.34 9.98 36.75
C ALA A 163 6.36 9.94 37.88
N THR A 164 7.18 10.97 37.97
CA THR A 164 7.91 11.26 39.21
C THR A 164 6.89 11.69 40.25
N GLN A 165 6.69 10.85 41.24
CA GLN A 165 6.03 11.23 42.46
C GLN A 165 6.92 12.26 43.15
N SER A 166 6.41 13.48 43.34
CA SER A 166 6.96 14.43 44.30
C SER A 166 6.18 14.27 45.60
N ASP A 167 6.93 14.05 46.67
CA ASP A 167 6.45 14.03 48.04
C ASP A 167 5.68 15.30 48.44
#